data_466d0950e585226b56229afb9258bdc3
#
_entry.id   466d0950e585226b56229afb9258bdc3
#
_cell.length_a   1.000
_cell.length_b   1.000
_cell.length_c   1.000
_cell.angle_alpha   90.00
_cell.angle_beta   90.00
_cell.angle_gamma   90.00
#
_symmetry.space_group_name_H-M   'P 1'
#
loop_
_entity.id
_entity.type
_entity.pdbx_description
1 polymer ?
#
loop_
_entity_poly.entity_id
_entity_poly.type
_entity_poly.pdbx_seq_one_letter_code
_entity_poly.pdbx_strand_id
1 'polypeptide(L)'
;MSALVVVSQAVLAVRPAQVLLPVMLPVLGMCGAANVAVLAQVRQIFPPMLSGRALTAVNLFGFSGAFLLQWLMGLVIGFFPRTLARAYPPSAYSAALGRTATLSLLALLWYAPLLRGVDPAPQPPVATPAD
;
A
#
# COMPACT_ATOMS: atom_id res chain seq x y z
N MET A 1 2.38 -1.96 -9.27
CA MET A 1 2.53 -1.02 -8.12
C MET A 1 2.74 -1.75 -6.80
N SER A 2 1.87 -2.68 -6.42
CA SER A 2 1.99 -3.39 -5.11
C SER A 2 3.33 -4.13 -4.92
N ALA A 3 3.85 -4.79 -5.97
CA ALA A 3 5.16 -5.43 -5.92
C ALA A 3 6.30 -4.44 -5.64
N LEU A 4 6.23 -3.23 -6.21
CA LEU A 4 7.23 -2.18 -5.99
C LEU A 4 7.24 -1.71 -4.52
N VAL A 5 6.07 -1.61 -3.89
CA VAL A 5 5.94 -1.30 -2.45
C VAL A 5 6.61 -2.36 -1.60
N VAL A 6 6.33 -3.65 -1.88
CA VAL A 6 6.93 -4.77 -1.15
C VAL A 6 8.45 -4.77 -1.28
N VAL A 7 8.96 -4.61 -2.52
CA VAL A 7 10.40 -4.56 -2.78
C VAL A 7 11.05 -3.38 -2.07
N SER A 8 10.45 -2.18 -2.15
CA SER A 8 10.99 -0.99 -1.48
C SER A 8 11.05 -1.15 0.04
N GLN A 9 10.01 -1.73 0.64
CA GLN A 9 9.98 -2.02 2.08
C GLN A 9 11.02 -3.06 2.48
N ALA A 10 11.18 -4.13 1.68
CA ALA A 10 12.17 -5.16 1.92
C ALA A 10 13.61 -4.61 1.83
N VAL A 11 13.89 -3.77 0.81
CA VAL A 11 15.19 -3.11 0.67
C VAL A 11 15.48 -2.21 1.87
N LEU A 12 14.50 -1.43 2.34
CA LEU A 12 14.67 -0.57 3.52
C LEU A 12 14.87 -1.37 4.81
N ALA A 13 14.26 -2.56 4.92
CA ALA A 13 14.42 -3.43 6.08
C ALA A 13 15.86 -3.98 6.21
N VAL A 14 16.55 -4.21 5.08
CA VAL A 14 17.95 -4.73 5.03
C VAL A 14 18.99 -3.65 5.35
N ARG A 15 18.57 -2.41 5.65
CA ARG A 15 19.45 -1.28 5.94
C ARG A 15 20.36 -0.92 4.76
N PRO A 16 19.82 -0.42 3.66
CA PRO A 16 20.64 0.05 2.56
C PRO A 16 21.57 1.17 3.00
N ALA A 17 22.68 1.36 2.27
CA ALA A 17 23.56 2.48 2.49
C ALA A 17 22.76 3.79 2.56
N GLN A 18 23.18 4.74 3.39
CA GLN A 18 22.45 6.01 3.62
C GLN A 18 22.15 6.78 2.31
N VAL A 19 22.94 6.54 1.28
CA VAL A 19 22.75 7.11 -0.06
C VAL A 19 21.46 6.64 -0.76
N LEU A 20 20.96 5.45 -0.43
CA LEU A 20 19.73 4.89 -1.04
C LEU A 20 18.44 5.42 -0.40
N LEU A 21 18.50 5.90 0.84
CA LEU A 21 17.32 6.40 1.55
C LEU A 21 16.60 7.53 0.83
N PRO A 22 17.30 8.60 0.35
CA PRO A 22 16.64 9.71 -0.33
C PRO A 22 15.99 9.29 -1.66
N VAL A 23 16.37 8.16 -2.25
CA VAL A 23 15.74 7.64 -3.46
C VAL A 23 14.55 6.74 -3.11
N MET A 24 14.67 5.91 -2.08
CA MET A 24 13.62 4.95 -1.70
C MET A 24 12.39 5.62 -1.07
N LEU A 25 12.56 6.70 -0.31
CA LEU A 25 11.44 7.40 0.30
C LEU A 25 10.49 8.05 -0.72
N PRO A 26 10.97 8.80 -1.74
CA PRO A 26 10.11 9.29 -2.83
C PRO A 26 9.42 8.17 -3.60
N VAL A 27 10.10 7.05 -3.88
CA VAL A 27 9.49 5.90 -4.56
C VAL A 27 8.32 5.34 -3.75
N LEU A 28 8.46 5.19 -2.44
CA LEU A 28 7.36 4.78 -1.56
C LEU A 28 6.21 5.81 -1.56
N GLY A 29 6.54 7.10 -1.53
CA GLY A 29 5.54 8.18 -1.62
C GLY A 29 4.75 8.13 -2.94
N MET A 30 5.42 7.95 -4.06
CA MET A 30 4.77 7.79 -5.38
C MET A 30 3.86 6.55 -5.43
N CYS A 31 4.26 5.45 -4.79
CA CYS A 31 3.41 4.27 -4.68
C CYS A 31 2.11 4.55 -3.88
N GLY A 32 2.15 5.46 -2.92
CA GLY A 32 0.96 5.93 -2.19
C GLY A 32 -0.04 6.64 -3.09
N ALA A 33 0.41 7.36 -4.12
CA ALA A 33 -0.45 8.03 -5.09
C ALA A 33 -1.30 7.04 -5.92
N ALA A 34 -0.91 5.76 -6.02
CA ALA A 34 -1.70 4.72 -6.68
C ALA A 34 -3.07 4.48 -6.01
N ASN A 35 -3.26 4.95 -4.78
CA ASN A 35 -4.56 4.90 -4.10
C ASN A 35 -5.66 5.65 -4.88
N VAL A 36 -5.31 6.70 -5.60
CA VAL A 36 -6.24 7.45 -6.47
C VAL A 36 -6.78 6.55 -7.58
N ALA A 37 -5.96 5.66 -8.15
CA ALA A 37 -6.38 4.73 -9.18
C ALA A 37 -7.42 3.72 -8.67
N VAL A 38 -7.28 3.26 -7.42
CA VAL A 38 -8.25 2.37 -6.77
C VAL A 38 -9.62 3.06 -6.63
N LEU A 39 -9.63 4.33 -6.23
CA LEU A 39 -10.87 5.12 -6.11
C LEU A 39 -11.54 5.34 -7.47
N ALA A 40 -10.75 5.52 -8.53
CA ALA A 40 -11.28 5.61 -9.90
C ALA A 40 -11.92 4.29 -10.36
N GLN A 41 -11.29 3.15 -10.06
CA GLN A 41 -11.84 1.82 -10.36
C GLN A 41 -13.16 1.56 -9.64
N VAL A 42 -13.27 1.95 -8.37
CA VAL A 42 -14.53 1.80 -7.62
C VAL A 42 -15.70 2.48 -8.32
N ARG A 43 -15.48 3.68 -8.88
CA ARG A 43 -16.50 4.41 -9.64
C ARG A 43 -16.93 3.72 -10.93
N GLN A 44 -16.07 2.91 -11.53
CA GLN A 44 -16.37 2.17 -12.76
C GLN A 44 -17.13 0.87 -12.48
N ILE A 45 -16.90 0.25 -11.32
CA ILE A 45 -17.50 -1.04 -10.95
C ILE A 45 -18.91 -0.86 -10.38
N PHE A 46 -19.17 0.21 -9.64
CA PHE A 46 -20.44 0.43 -8.96
C PHE A 46 -21.34 1.41 -9.68
N PRO A 47 -22.68 1.16 -9.70
CA PRO A 47 -23.64 2.11 -10.25
C PRO A 47 -23.54 3.49 -9.59
N PRO A 48 -23.88 4.59 -10.27
CA PRO A 48 -23.76 5.96 -9.74
C PRO A 48 -24.44 6.15 -8.38
N MET A 49 -25.58 5.51 -8.15
CA MET A 49 -26.31 5.59 -6.88
C MET A 49 -25.57 4.96 -5.69
N LEU A 50 -24.70 3.97 -5.93
CA LEU A 50 -23.94 3.25 -4.88
C LEU A 50 -22.49 3.67 -4.82
N SER A 51 -21.99 4.40 -5.82
CA SER A 51 -20.57 4.77 -5.93
C SER A 51 -20.07 5.59 -4.72
N GLY A 52 -20.90 6.47 -4.17
CA GLY A 52 -20.56 7.24 -2.99
C GLY A 52 -20.36 6.36 -1.75
N ARG A 53 -21.25 5.41 -1.52
CA ARG A 53 -21.14 4.45 -0.38
C ARG A 53 -19.94 3.53 -0.55
N ALA A 54 -19.69 3.04 -1.76
CA ALA A 54 -18.54 2.21 -2.07
C ALA A 54 -17.22 2.96 -1.85
N LEU A 55 -17.12 4.21 -2.30
CA LEU A 55 -15.95 5.07 -2.06
C LEU A 55 -15.70 5.30 -0.57
N THR A 56 -16.76 5.59 0.20
CA THR A 56 -16.65 5.77 1.64
C THR A 56 -16.15 4.49 2.33
N ALA A 57 -16.68 3.33 1.95
CA ALA A 57 -16.25 2.05 2.48
C ALA A 57 -14.76 1.79 2.17
N VAL A 58 -14.33 1.96 0.92
CA VAL A 58 -12.93 1.78 0.52
C VAL A 58 -12.00 2.72 1.29
N ASN A 59 -12.37 3.99 1.45
CA ASN A 59 -11.61 4.94 2.25
C ASN A 59 -11.55 4.53 3.72
N LEU A 60 -12.66 4.13 4.31
CA LEU A 60 -12.71 3.69 5.71
C LEU A 60 -11.77 2.50 5.93
N PHE A 61 -11.83 1.47 5.09
CA PHE A 61 -10.93 0.31 5.19
C PHE A 61 -9.46 0.71 4.93
N GLY A 62 -9.21 1.59 3.97
CA GLY A 62 -7.86 2.09 3.66
C GLY A 62 -7.24 2.83 4.84
N PHE A 63 -7.95 3.79 5.43
CA PHE A 63 -7.46 4.54 6.61
C PHE A 63 -7.36 3.67 7.85
N SER A 64 -8.33 2.78 8.09
CA SER A 64 -8.27 1.85 9.21
C SER A 64 -7.06 0.91 9.08
N GLY A 65 -6.80 0.40 7.89
CA GLY A 65 -5.62 -0.42 7.60
C GLY A 65 -4.31 0.34 7.83
N ALA A 66 -4.21 1.57 7.35
CA ALA A 66 -3.06 2.43 7.57
C ALA A 66 -2.83 2.69 9.06
N PHE A 67 -3.88 3.01 9.81
CA PHE A 67 -3.81 3.21 11.26
C PHE A 67 -3.31 1.95 11.98
N LEU A 68 -3.89 0.79 11.66
CA LEU A 68 -3.49 -0.48 12.27
C LEU A 68 -2.02 -0.83 11.97
N LEU A 69 -1.56 -0.60 10.75
CA LEU A 69 -0.16 -0.82 10.39
C LEU A 69 0.79 0.12 11.13
N GLN A 70 0.44 1.41 11.25
CA GLN A 70 1.24 2.38 12.00
C GLN A 70 1.29 2.03 13.49
N TRP A 71 0.15 1.66 14.06
CA TRP A 71 0.07 1.21 15.45
C TRP A 71 0.93 -0.04 15.68
N LEU A 72 0.83 -1.03 14.79
CA LEU A 72 1.62 -2.26 14.85
C LEU A 72 3.13 -1.98 14.73
N MET A 73 3.53 -1.06 13.83
CA MET A 73 4.92 -0.62 13.72
C MET A 73 5.43 0.00 15.02
N GLY A 74 4.63 0.88 15.63
CA GLY A 74 4.96 1.48 16.92
C GLY A 74 5.12 0.46 18.03
N LEU A 75 4.23 -0.55 18.06
CA LEU A 75 4.29 -1.65 19.01
C LEU A 75 5.56 -2.47 18.83
N VAL A 76 5.91 -2.83 17.61
CA VAL A 76 7.16 -3.59 17.31
C VAL A 76 8.39 -2.81 17.74
N ILE A 77 8.47 -1.51 17.43
CA ILE A 77 9.57 -0.65 17.83
C ILE A 77 9.65 -0.55 19.35
N GLY A 78 8.51 -0.48 20.03
CA GLY A 78 8.40 -0.38 21.48
C GLY A 78 8.96 -1.59 22.25
N PHE A 79 9.05 -2.77 21.63
CA PHE A 79 9.69 -3.95 22.23
C PHE A 79 11.23 -3.86 22.34
N PHE A 80 11.84 -2.92 21.62
CA PHE A 80 13.29 -2.76 21.66
C PHE A 80 13.69 -1.81 22.77
N PRO A 81 14.75 -2.15 23.54
CA PRO A 81 15.26 -1.26 24.58
C PRO A 81 15.80 0.03 23.95
N ARG A 82 15.52 1.14 24.60
CA ARG A 82 16.05 2.45 24.19
C ARG A 82 17.57 2.51 24.45
N THR A 83 18.31 3.13 23.56
CA THR A 83 19.72 3.43 23.74
C THR A 83 19.93 4.50 24.81
N LEU A 84 21.18 4.68 25.28
CA LEU A 84 21.56 5.74 26.23
C LEU A 84 21.13 7.14 25.77
N ALA A 85 21.07 7.38 24.46
CA ALA A 85 20.57 8.62 23.85
C ALA A 85 19.02 8.71 23.77
N ARG A 86 18.28 7.83 24.45
CA ARG A 86 16.82 7.72 24.41
C ARG A 86 16.23 7.46 23.01
N ALA A 87 17.05 7.06 22.06
CA ALA A 87 16.64 6.70 20.70
C ALA A 87 16.43 5.18 20.61
N TYR A 88 15.58 4.74 19.67
CA TYR A 88 15.46 3.32 19.35
C TYR A 88 16.61 2.87 18.43
N PRO A 89 17.12 1.64 18.61
CA PRO A 89 18.19 1.14 17.78
C PRO A 89 17.71 0.97 16.32
N PRO A 90 18.59 1.13 15.33
CA PRO A 90 18.22 0.96 13.91
C PRO A 90 17.62 -0.42 13.58
N SER A 91 17.93 -1.46 14.38
CA SER A 91 17.34 -2.80 14.28
C SER A 91 15.83 -2.81 14.54
N ALA A 92 15.32 -1.92 15.40
CA ALA A 92 13.89 -1.81 15.67
C ALA A 92 13.12 -1.38 14.42
N TYR A 93 13.65 -0.42 13.69
CA TYR A 93 13.05 0.06 12.43
C TYR A 93 13.14 -1.01 11.33
N SER A 94 14.26 -1.72 11.23
CA SER A 94 14.40 -2.83 10.28
C SER A 94 13.41 -3.96 10.57
N ALA A 95 13.20 -4.31 11.83
CA ALA A 95 12.21 -5.31 12.23
C ALA A 95 10.77 -4.87 11.90
N ALA A 96 10.44 -3.60 12.15
CA ALA A 96 9.13 -3.05 11.83
C ALA A 96 8.87 -3.04 10.32
N LEU A 97 9.83 -2.56 9.53
CA LEU A 97 9.74 -2.55 8.06
C LEU A 97 9.70 -3.95 7.46
N GLY A 98 10.50 -4.88 7.97
CA GLY A 98 10.50 -6.28 7.53
C GLY A 98 9.13 -6.95 7.76
N ARG A 99 8.51 -6.72 8.93
CA ARG A 99 7.15 -7.19 9.19
C ARG A 99 6.11 -6.59 8.25
N THR A 100 6.20 -5.29 8.02
CA THR A 100 5.28 -4.62 7.09
C THR A 100 5.44 -5.16 5.67
N ALA A 101 6.69 -5.38 5.22
CA ALA A 101 6.98 -6.02 3.93
C ALA A 101 6.38 -7.43 3.83
N THR A 102 6.52 -8.23 4.88
CA THR A 102 5.95 -9.59 4.94
C THR A 102 4.43 -9.56 4.85
N LEU A 103 3.76 -8.69 5.62
CA LEU A 103 2.30 -8.53 5.56
C LEU A 103 1.84 -8.09 4.17
N SER A 104 2.54 -7.13 3.57
CA SER A 104 2.25 -6.65 2.21
C SER A 104 2.44 -7.76 1.17
N LEU A 105 3.47 -8.59 1.32
CA LEU A 105 3.70 -9.73 0.44
C LEU A 105 2.60 -10.78 0.58
N LEU A 106 2.21 -11.13 1.80
CA LEU A 106 1.11 -12.06 2.04
C LEU A 106 -0.20 -11.55 1.44
N ALA A 107 -0.52 -10.28 1.62
CA ALA A 107 -1.69 -9.66 1.02
C ALA A 107 -1.64 -9.71 -0.52
N LEU A 108 -0.47 -9.45 -1.11
CA LEU A 108 -0.27 -9.51 -2.56
C LEU A 108 -0.45 -10.94 -3.08
N LEU A 109 0.12 -11.94 -2.41
CA LEU A 109 -0.03 -13.35 -2.78
C LEU A 109 -1.48 -13.82 -2.65
N TRP A 110 -2.18 -13.37 -1.61
CA TRP A 110 -3.61 -13.66 -1.44
C TRP A 110 -4.45 -13.06 -2.56
N TYR A 111 -4.11 -11.87 -3.01
CA TYR A 111 -4.86 -11.16 -4.05
C TYR A 111 -4.48 -11.59 -5.49
N ALA A 112 -3.29 -12.16 -5.69
CA ALA A 112 -2.77 -12.52 -7.01
C ALA A 112 -3.67 -13.48 -7.82
N PRO A 113 -4.29 -14.53 -7.25
CA PRO A 113 -5.19 -15.39 -7.99
C PRO A 113 -6.48 -14.70 -8.42
N LEU A 114 -6.96 -13.69 -7.67
CA LEU A 114 -8.16 -12.92 -8.02
C LEU A 114 -7.94 -12.04 -9.24
N LEU A 115 -6.72 -11.57 -9.48
CA LEU A 115 -6.36 -10.77 -10.66
C LEU A 115 -6.36 -11.59 -11.96
N ARG A 116 -6.20 -12.91 -11.89
CA ARG A 116 -6.15 -13.78 -13.06
C ARG A 116 -7.53 -14.10 -13.64
N GLY A 117 -8.60 -13.84 -12.90
CA GLY A 117 -9.97 -14.11 -13.29
C GLY A 117 -10.79 -12.86 -13.69
N VAL A 118 -10.17 -11.69 -13.72
CA VAL A 118 -10.85 -10.45 -14.12
C VAL A 118 -10.63 -10.25 -15.63
N ASP A 119 -11.55 -10.78 -16.44
CA ASP A 119 -11.65 -10.35 -17.84
C ASP A 119 -12.01 -8.85 -17.88
N PRO A 120 -11.31 -8.05 -18.69
CA PRO A 120 -11.66 -6.64 -18.84
C PRO A 120 -13.12 -6.55 -19.34
N ALA A 121 -13.94 -5.82 -18.58
CA ALA A 121 -15.33 -5.60 -18.95
C ALA A 121 -15.41 -5.09 -20.40
N PRO A 122 -16.35 -5.57 -21.23
CA PRO A 122 -16.54 -5.09 -22.59
C PRO A 122 -16.68 -3.57 -22.57
N GLN A 123 -15.84 -2.88 -23.33
CA GLN A 123 -15.96 -1.44 -23.45
C GLN A 123 -17.32 -1.13 -24.11
N PRO A 124 -18.09 -0.17 -23.57
CA PRO A 124 -19.31 0.27 -24.24
C PRO A 124 -18.94 0.74 -25.65
N PRO A 125 -19.79 0.46 -26.66
CA PRO A 125 -19.53 0.88 -28.01
C PRO A 125 -19.30 2.40 -28.02
N VAL A 126 -18.21 2.81 -28.66
CA VAL A 126 -17.90 4.22 -28.86
C VAL A 126 -19.07 4.80 -29.68
N ALA A 127 -19.80 5.73 -29.08
CA ALA A 127 -20.87 6.43 -29.81
C ALA A 127 -20.22 7.12 -31.02
N THR A 128 -20.49 6.61 -32.21
CA THR A 128 -20.14 7.30 -33.46
C THR A 128 -20.89 8.63 -33.48
N PRO A 129 -20.21 9.77 -33.67
CA PRO A 129 -20.94 11.03 -33.87
C PRO A 129 -21.89 10.84 -35.05
N ALA A 130 -23.17 11.14 -34.82
CA ALA A 130 -24.14 11.20 -35.90
C ALA A 130 -23.76 12.40 -36.79
N ASP A 131 -23.45 12.10 -38.06
CA ASP A 131 -23.21 13.09 -39.11
C ASP A 131 -24.48 13.93 -39.37
#